data_19f027f52b7d2e5e561b81577596bfe3
#
_entry.id   19f027f52b7d2e5e561b81577596bfe3
#
_cell.length_a   1.000
_cell.length_b   1.000
_cell.length_c   1.000
_cell.angle_alpha   90.00
_cell.angle_beta   90.00
_cell.angle_gamma   90.00
#
_symmetry.space_group_name_H-M   'P 1'
#
loop_
_entity.id
_entity.type
_entity.pdbx_description
1 polymer ?
#
loop_
_entity_poly.entity_id
_entity_poly.type
_entity_poly.pdbx_seq_one_letter_code
_entity_poly.pdbx_strand_id
1 'polypeptide(L)'
;MKTTIEKQPENIVKVDIEVPAKDAVNYYNNAAKRLAQYVNIPGFRKGKAPRNIVEQNIGEERIKHEALEGALPKIFSEVIKENDFDVVAQPYVESYDYKIGEDLRIVAKLEL
;
A
#
# COMPACT_ATOMS: atom_id res chain seq x y z
N MET A 1 -10.53 6.56 -4.85
CA MET A 1 -9.40 7.03 -4.00
C MET A 1 -9.59 8.51 -3.73
N LYS A 2 -9.48 8.92 -2.49
CA LYS A 2 -9.70 10.29 -2.08
C LYS A 2 -8.37 10.90 -1.63
N THR A 3 -8.04 12.09 -2.14
CA THR A 3 -6.74 12.71 -1.91
C THR A 3 -6.92 14.14 -1.42
N THR A 4 -6.25 14.47 -0.31
CA THR A 4 -6.21 15.82 0.24
C THR A 4 -4.77 16.33 0.15
N ILE A 5 -4.58 17.53 -0.40
CA ILE A 5 -3.28 18.13 -0.67
C ILE A 5 -3.05 19.32 0.27
N GLU A 6 -1.87 19.35 0.90
CA GLU A 6 -1.44 20.48 1.72
C GLU A 6 -0.07 20.95 1.24
N LYS A 7 0.01 22.19 0.78
CA LYS A 7 1.28 22.78 0.37
C LYS A 7 2.09 23.17 1.60
N GLN A 8 3.38 22.84 1.58
CA GLN A 8 4.33 23.15 2.64
C GLN A 8 5.51 23.94 2.09
N PRO A 9 6.36 24.51 2.96
CA PRO A 9 7.55 25.24 2.51
C PRO A 9 8.51 24.35 1.71
N GLU A 10 9.37 24.99 0.93
CA GLU A 10 10.46 24.35 0.17
C GLU A 10 9.99 23.41 -0.92
N ASN A 11 8.85 23.74 -1.55
CA ASN A 11 8.26 22.95 -2.63
C ASN A 11 7.86 21.53 -2.22
N ILE A 12 7.51 21.35 -0.95
CA ILE A 12 6.98 20.09 -0.44
C ILE A 12 5.45 20.14 -0.46
N VAL A 13 4.83 19.04 -0.85
CA VAL A 13 3.38 18.82 -0.71
C VAL A 13 3.15 17.65 0.19
N LYS A 14 2.31 17.82 1.20
CA LYS A 14 1.83 16.73 2.02
C LYS A 14 0.55 16.20 1.42
N VAL A 15 0.50 14.89 1.18
CA VAL A 15 -0.64 14.23 0.55
C VAL A 15 -1.25 13.25 1.54
N ASP A 16 -2.53 13.42 1.80
CA ASP A 16 -3.31 12.50 2.63
C ASP A 16 -4.19 11.70 1.68
N ILE A 17 -3.93 10.41 1.58
CA ILE A 17 -4.57 9.51 0.62
C ILE A 17 -5.48 8.54 1.36
N GLU A 18 -6.72 8.46 0.92
CA GLU A 18 -7.70 7.55 1.47
C GLU A 18 -8.09 6.53 0.40
N VAL A 19 -7.77 5.25 0.63
CA VAL A 19 -8.07 4.15 -0.28
C VAL A 19 -9.27 3.40 0.27
N PRO A 20 -10.33 3.20 -0.53
CA PRO A 20 -11.51 2.47 -0.05
C PRO A 20 -11.17 1.09 0.49
N ALA A 21 -11.86 0.66 1.52
CA ALA A 21 -11.66 -0.64 2.16
C ALA A 21 -11.68 -1.80 1.16
N LYS A 22 -12.54 -1.72 0.17
CA LYS A 22 -12.68 -2.71 -0.90
C LYS A 22 -11.38 -2.87 -1.70
N ASP A 23 -10.73 -1.76 -2.04
CA ASP A 23 -9.45 -1.80 -2.77
C ASP A 23 -8.30 -2.19 -1.83
N ALA A 24 -8.34 -1.70 -0.61
CA ALA A 24 -7.32 -2.01 0.40
C ALA A 24 -7.25 -3.52 0.71
N VAL A 25 -8.41 -4.18 0.82
CA VAL A 25 -8.44 -5.64 1.06
C VAL A 25 -7.95 -6.41 -0.17
N ASN A 26 -8.19 -5.90 -1.37
CA ASN A 26 -7.67 -6.53 -2.59
C ASN A 26 -6.14 -6.47 -2.64
N TYR A 27 -5.55 -5.36 -2.24
CA TYR A 27 -4.09 -5.25 -2.14
C TYR A 27 -3.53 -6.27 -1.15
N TYR A 28 -4.20 -6.43 -0.02
CA TYR A 28 -3.81 -7.39 1.02
C TYR A 28 -3.91 -8.82 0.52
N ASN A 29 -5.04 -9.19 -0.11
CA ASN A 29 -5.24 -10.54 -0.64
C ASN A 29 -4.22 -10.88 -1.73
N ASN A 30 -3.93 -9.94 -2.62
CA ASN A 30 -2.95 -10.13 -3.67
C ASN A 30 -1.53 -10.28 -3.09
N ALA A 31 -1.22 -9.52 -2.05
CA ALA A 31 0.06 -9.64 -1.36
C ALA A 31 0.23 -11.01 -0.71
N ALA A 32 -0.83 -11.51 -0.06
CA ALA A 32 -0.82 -12.85 0.54
C ALA A 32 -0.56 -13.93 -0.52
N LYS A 33 -1.19 -13.80 -1.69
CA LYS A 33 -0.97 -14.72 -2.81
C LYS A 33 0.47 -14.67 -3.33
N ARG A 34 1.04 -13.47 -3.47
CA ARG A 34 2.45 -13.33 -3.89
C ARG A 34 3.39 -13.99 -2.89
N LEU A 35 3.20 -13.73 -1.60
CA LEU A 35 4.04 -14.31 -0.57
C LEU A 35 3.91 -15.82 -0.51
N ALA A 36 2.72 -16.36 -0.73
CA ALA A 36 2.50 -17.81 -0.78
C ALA A 36 3.30 -18.49 -1.89
N GLN A 37 3.68 -17.77 -2.94
CA GLN A 37 4.51 -18.29 -4.02
C GLN A 37 6.00 -18.34 -3.66
N TYR A 38 6.44 -17.50 -2.74
CA TYR A 38 7.85 -17.39 -2.37
C TYR A 38 8.19 -18.11 -1.07
N VAL A 39 7.22 -18.23 -0.17
CA VAL A 39 7.42 -18.80 1.16
C VAL A 39 6.88 -20.22 1.15
N ASN A 40 7.68 -21.17 1.67
CA ASN A 40 7.27 -22.57 1.79
C ASN A 40 6.37 -22.72 3.02
N ILE A 41 5.09 -22.98 2.78
CA ILE A 41 4.11 -23.17 3.85
C ILE A 41 3.80 -24.67 3.99
N PRO A 42 4.07 -25.28 5.15
CA PRO A 42 3.85 -26.72 5.33
C PRO A 42 2.41 -27.13 5.01
N GLY A 43 2.27 -28.23 4.28
CA GLY A 43 0.95 -28.79 3.93
C GLY A 43 0.33 -28.19 2.68
N PHE A 44 0.96 -27.20 2.05
CA PHE A 44 0.42 -26.56 0.85
C PHE A 44 1.49 -26.44 -0.23
N ARG A 45 1.05 -26.56 -1.49
CA ARG A 45 1.90 -26.26 -2.63
C ARG A 45 2.10 -24.74 -2.69
N LYS A 46 3.22 -24.32 -3.27
CA LYS A 46 3.51 -22.89 -3.47
C LYS A 46 2.36 -22.18 -4.19
N GLY A 47 1.89 -21.09 -3.63
CA GLY A 47 0.80 -20.30 -4.20
C GLY A 47 -0.59 -20.83 -3.91
N LYS A 48 -0.73 -21.95 -3.18
CA LYS A 48 -2.04 -22.58 -2.92
C LYS A 48 -2.55 -22.43 -1.51
N ALA A 49 -1.75 -21.88 -0.59
CA ALA A 49 -2.19 -21.67 0.78
C ALA A 49 -3.24 -20.54 0.81
N PRO A 50 -4.38 -20.73 1.50
CA PRO A 50 -5.38 -19.68 1.68
C PRO A 50 -4.83 -18.54 2.52
N ARG A 51 -5.47 -17.37 2.40
CA ARG A 51 -5.04 -16.16 3.13
C ARG A 51 -4.87 -16.38 4.63
N ASN A 52 -5.81 -17.05 5.29
CA ASN A 52 -5.73 -17.29 6.73
C ASN A 52 -4.53 -18.14 7.12
N ILE A 53 -4.13 -19.09 6.27
CA ILE A 53 -2.95 -19.91 6.51
C ILE A 53 -1.67 -19.09 6.29
N VAL A 54 -1.65 -18.24 5.28
CA VAL A 54 -0.52 -17.32 5.05
C VAL A 54 -0.37 -16.38 6.24
N GLU A 55 -1.48 -15.83 6.75
CA GLU A 55 -1.46 -14.97 7.93
C GLU A 55 -0.88 -15.65 9.16
N GLN A 56 -1.23 -16.92 9.40
CA GLN A 56 -0.72 -17.69 10.53
C GLN A 56 0.78 -17.97 10.43
N ASN A 57 1.30 -18.17 9.22
CA ASN A 57 2.69 -18.56 9.01
C ASN A 57 3.63 -17.37 8.84
N ILE A 58 3.17 -16.30 8.18
CA ILE A 58 4.00 -15.16 7.82
C ILE A 58 3.72 -13.96 8.73
N GLY A 59 2.48 -13.80 9.15
CA GLY A 59 2.05 -12.69 9.97
C GLY A 59 1.41 -11.57 9.13
N GLU A 60 0.43 -10.92 9.73
CA GLU A 60 -0.36 -9.86 9.11
C GLU A 60 0.50 -8.65 8.71
N GLU A 61 1.45 -8.26 9.56
CA GLU A 61 2.27 -7.08 9.31
C GLU A 61 3.14 -7.23 8.05
N ARG A 62 3.69 -8.42 7.84
CA ARG A 62 4.49 -8.68 6.63
C ARG A 62 3.63 -8.65 5.37
N ILE A 63 2.39 -9.15 5.45
CA ILE A 63 1.47 -9.12 4.32
C ILE A 63 1.09 -7.67 4.01
N LYS A 64 0.82 -6.85 5.02
CA LYS A 64 0.54 -5.42 4.84
C LYS A 64 1.71 -4.68 4.19
N HIS A 65 2.93 -4.97 4.64
CA HIS A 65 4.13 -4.38 4.04
C HIS A 65 4.24 -4.73 2.56
N GLU A 66 4.06 -6.00 2.23
CA GLU A 66 4.07 -6.46 0.84
C GLU A 66 2.96 -5.80 0.02
N ALA A 67 1.77 -5.65 0.61
CA ALA A 67 0.64 -4.99 -0.03
C ALA A 67 0.96 -3.54 -0.39
N LEU A 68 1.57 -2.79 0.55
CA LEU A 68 1.96 -1.41 0.33
C LEU A 68 3.07 -1.31 -0.71
N GLU A 69 4.07 -2.19 -0.64
CA GLU A 69 5.16 -2.23 -1.63
C GLU A 69 4.61 -2.39 -3.05
N GLY A 70 3.59 -3.21 -3.22
CA GLY A 70 2.97 -3.43 -4.52
C GLY A 70 2.01 -2.34 -4.97
N ALA A 71 1.31 -1.70 -4.03
CA ALA A 71 0.26 -0.72 -4.34
C ALA A 71 0.76 0.73 -4.40
N LEU A 72 1.76 1.11 -3.61
CA LEU A 72 2.22 2.49 -3.51
C LEU A 72 2.67 3.09 -4.84
N PRO A 73 3.45 2.42 -5.69
CA PRO A 73 3.83 3.01 -6.98
C PRO A 73 2.63 3.40 -7.84
N LYS A 74 1.60 2.57 -7.85
CA LYS A 74 0.37 2.83 -8.60
C LYS A 74 -0.41 3.99 -7.98
N ILE A 75 -0.54 4.02 -6.66
CA ILE A 75 -1.24 5.07 -5.93
C ILE A 75 -0.58 6.43 -6.18
N PHE A 76 0.75 6.51 -6.03
CA PHE A 76 1.49 7.75 -6.26
C PHE A 76 1.42 8.19 -7.71
N SER A 77 1.48 7.25 -8.65
CA SER A 77 1.33 7.57 -10.07
C SER A 77 -0.02 8.25 -10.35
N GLU A 78 -1.10 7.77 -9.76
CA GLU A 78 -2.42 8.38 -9.90
C GLU A 78 -2.49 9.78 -9.29
N VAL A 79 -1.95 9.94 -8.08
CA VAL A 79 -1.94 11.24 -7.38
C VAL A 79 -1.13 12.27 -8.17
N ILE A 80 0.03 11.89 -8.67
CA ILE A 80 0.90 12.76 -9.45
C ILE A 80 0.21 13.18 -10.75
N LYS A 81 -0.43 12.25 -11.44
CA LYS A 81 -1.18 12.51 -12.68
C LYS A 81 -2.37 13.44 -12.46
N GLU A 82 -3.19 13.14 -11.46
CA GLU A 82 -4.41 13.90 -11.19
C GLU A 82 -4.14 15.35 -10.82
N ASN A 83 -3.00 15.61 -10.18
CA ASN A 83 -2.62 16.95 -9.73
C ASN A 83 -1.58 17.61 -10.63
N ASP A 84 -1.18 16.95 -11.70
CA ASP A 84 -0.17 17.46 -12.64
C ASP A 84 1.11 17.91 -11.92
N PHE A 85 1.57 17.10 -10.97
CA PHE A 85 2.78 17.38 -10.20
C PHE A 85 4.03 16.98 -10.97
N ASP A 86 5.07 17.80 -10.88
CA ASP A 86 6.40 17.50 -11.40
C ASP A 86 7.29 17.12 -10.21
N VAL A 87 7.34 15.83 -9.89
CA VAL A 87 8.02 15.30 -8.72
C VAL A 87 9.49 15.05 -9.03
N VAL A 88 10.38 15.62 -8.22
CA VAL A 88 11.84 15.57 -8.46
C VAL A 88 12.57 14.54 -7.60
N ALA A 89 11.88 13.95 -6.64
CA ALA A 89 12.46 12.93 -5.76
C ALA A 89 11.42 11.84 -5.48
N GLN A 90 11.89 10.71 -4.98
CA GLN A 90 11.01 9.60 -4.62
C GLN A 90 10.06 10.02 -3.50
N PRO A 91 8.75 9.71 -3.59
CA PRO A 91 7.80 10.03 -2.53
C PRO A 91 8.20 9.41 -1.19
N TYR A 92 7.99 10.16 -0.12
CA TYR A 92 8.29 9.71 1.23
C TYR A 92 6.99 9.41 1.98
N VAL A 93 6.81 8.18 2.43
CA VAL A 93 5.65 7.79 3.24
C VAL A 93 5.93 8.16 4.70
N GLU A 94 5.19 9.13 5.21
CA GLU A 94 5.34 9.59 6.58
C GLU A 94 4.67 8.62 7.56
N SER A 95 3.46 8.18 7.23
CA SER A 95 2.70 7.24 8.07
C SER A 95 1.60 6.57 7.26
N TYR A 96 1.09 5.48 7.79
CA TYR A 96 -0.09 4.84 7.22
C TYR A 96 -0.90 4.16 8.32
N ASP A 97 -2.19 3.97 8.06
CA ASP A 97 -3.10 3.22 8.91
C ASP A 97 -3.79 2.17 8.04
N TYR A 98 -3.44 0.92 8.23
CA TYR A 98 -3.89 -0.19 7.40
C TYR A 98 -4.56 -1.26 8.27
N LYS A 99 -5.88 -1.17 8.39
CA LYS A 99 -6.70 -2.17 9.11
C LYS A 99 -7.64 -2.82 8.11
N ILE A 100 -7.63 -4.14 8.06
CA ILE A 100 -8.47 -4.89 7.12
C ILE A 100 -9.94 -4.67 7.48
N GLY A 101 -10.74 -4.31 6.47
CA GLY A 101 -12.14 -3.97 6.64
C GLY A 101 -12.42 -2.48 6.78
N GLU A 102 -11.37 -1.65 6.89
CA GLU A 102 -11.46 -0.19 6.94
C GLU A 102 -10.69 0.42 5.77
N ASP A 103 -10.96 1.68 5.49
CA ASP A 103 -10.22 2.42 4.47
C ASP A 103 -8.74 2.51 4.87
N LEU A 104 -7.87 2.34 3.89
CA LEU A 104 -6.43 2.52 4.09
C LEU A 104 -6.11 4.00 3.98
N ARG A 105 -5.41 4.54 4.98
CA ARG A 105 -4.97 5.93 4.98
C ARG A 105 -3.46 5.98 4.88
N ILE A 106 -2.98 6.82 3.98
CA ILE A 106 -1.55 7.01 3.74
C ILE A 106 -1.25 8.49 3.78
N VAL A 107 -0.25 8.89 4.57
CA VAL A 107 0.25 10.25 4.60
C VAL A 107 1.65 10.25 4.01
N ALA A 108 1.84 11.01 2.95
CA ALA A 108 3.11 11.05 2.25
C ALA A 108 3.52 12.47 1.92
N LYS A 109 4.80 12.67 1.62
CA LYS A 109 5.35 13.95 1.18
C LYS A 109 5.97 13.78 -0.19
N LEU A 110 5.68 14.74 -1.07
CA LEU A 110 6.23 14.81 -2.42
C LEU A 110 7.05 16.08 -2.54
N GLU A 111 8.22 15.98 -3.13
CA GLU A 111 9.06 17.13 -3.44
C GLU A 111 8.88 17.51 -4.91
N LEU A 112 8.49 18.75 -5.13
CA LEU A 112 8.19 19.25 -6.47
C LEU A 112 9.36 20.03 -7.07
#